data_ccac95232215d6afaa458a2b4063b313
#
_entry.id   ccac95232215d6afaa458a2b4063b313
#
_cell.length_a   1.000
_cell.length_b   1.000
_cell.length_c   1.000
_cell.angle_alpha   90.00
_cell.angle_beta   90.00
_cell.angle_gamma   90.00
#
_symmetry.space_group_name_H-M   'P 1'
#
loop_
_entity.id
_entity.type
_entity.pdbx_description
1 polymer ?
#
loop_
_entity_poly.entity_id
_entity_poly.type
_entity_poly.pdbx_seq_one_letter_code
_entity_poly.pdbx_strand_id
1 'polypeptide(L)'
;MEEVYGAPYLHVHRATFHSVLCDEAKRIGVKFQLGSTVTGIDFGNTAVKVQDREDVAADFILGADGLKSACRQALLGRPHPSHLTGDMAYRITIPTREMKKHKDLVGFTTVPGFNHWAGPGSHAVGYLIADRGLFNMVIVVPDELPDNVYTRAGTVSEMQNRFEEWNPAFRHLIGLATDISVWKLQNSIEMETWRHPNVMFTLLGDACHATLPYL
;
A
#
# COMPACT_ATOMS: atom_id res chain seq x y z
N MET A 1 22.95 -4.51 6.19
CA MET A 1 21.63 -5.13 6.48
C MET A 1 21.77 -6.65 6.49
N GLU A 2 22.16 -7.28 5.41
CA GLU A 2 22.31 -8.74 5.34
C GLU A 2 23.31 -9.31 6.36
N GLU A 3 24.47 -8.67 6.53
CA GLU A 3 25.47 -9.06 7.55
C GLU A 3 24.94 -8.95 9.00
N VAL A 4 24.00 -8.03 9.26
CA VAL A 4 23.48 -7.78 10.62
C VAL A 4 22.24 -8.61 10.91
N TYR A 5 21.38 -8.80 9.90
CA TYR A 5 20.04 -9.40 10.09
C TYR A 5 19.89 -10.76 9.40
N GLY A 6 20.91 -11.24 8.69
CA GLY A 6 20.88 -12.53 7.99
C GLY A 6 19.93 -12.59 6.78
N ALA A 7 19.38 -11.44 6.34
CA ALA A 7 18.49 -11.33 5.20
C ALA A 7 18.70 -10.03 4.43
N PRO A 8 18.59 -10.04 3.10
CA PRO A 8 18.71 -8.83 2.30
C PRO A 8 17.50 -7.91 2.54
N TYR A 9 17.76 -6.59 2.49
CA TYR A 9 16.71 -5.58 2.45
C TYR A 9 16.43 -5.24 0.99
N LEU A 10 15.22 -5.52 0.53
CA LEU A 10 14.85 -5.42 -0.88
C LEU A 10 13.83 -4.29 -1.11
N HIS A 11 14.11 -3.42 -2.07
CA HIS A 11 13.12 -2.54 -2.66
C HIS A 11 12.57 -3.20 -3.92
N VAL A 12 11.31 -3.60 -3.88
CA VAL A 12 10.66 -4.33 -4.99
C VAL A 12 9.43 -3.56 -5.45
N HIS A 13 9.24 -3.50 -6.77
CA HIS A 13 8.00 -2.97 -7.31
C HIS A 13 6.81 -3.86 -6.93
N ARG A 14 5.73 -3.27 -6.39
CA ARG A 14 4.59 -4.03 -5.86
C ARG A 14 4.00 -5.02 -6.87
N ALA A 15 3.88 -4.64 -8.15
CA ALA A 15 3.36 -5.54 -9.18
C ALA A 15 4.29 -6.74 -9.43
N THR A 16 5.63 -6.53 -9.40
CA THR A 16 6.61 -7.60 -9.51
C THR A 16 6.50 -8.56 -8.34
N PHE A 17 6.46 -8.04 -7.11
CA PHE A 17 6.29 -8.84 -5.90
C PHE A 17 5.00 -9.66 -5.92
N HIS A 18 3.88 -9.01 -6.29
CA HIS A 18 2.59 -9.69 -6.45
C HIS A 18 2.64 -10.82 -7.48
N SER A 19 3.23 -10.60 -8.66
CA SER A 19 3.37 -11.64 -9.70
C SER A 19 4.16 -12.83 -9.19
N VAL A 20 5.31 -12.61 -8.55
CA VAL A 20 6.15 -13.68 -8.00
C VAL A 20 5.38 -14.52 -6.99
N LEU A 21 4.64 -13.89 -6.07
CA LEU A 21 3.82 -14.61 -5.09
C LEU A 21 2.68 -15.39 -5.75
N CYS A 22 1.99 -14.81 -6.75
CA CYS A 22 0.94 -15.49 -7.48
C CYS A 22 1.47 -16.71 -8.26
N ASP A 23 2.62 -16.57 -8.91
CA ASP A 23 3.21 -17.65 -9.69
C ASP A 23 3.69 -18.79 -8.80
N GLU A 24 4.27 -18.47 -7.65
CA GLU A 24 4.64 -19.48 -6.66
C GLU A 24 3.41 -20.19 -6.07
N ALA A 25 2.37 -19.44 -5.72
CA ALA A 25 1.11 -20.02 -5.24
C ALA A 25 0.51 -21.00 -6.26
N LYS A 26 0.49 -20.64 -7.56
CA LYS A 26 0.07 -21.53 -8.64
C LYS A 26 0.96 -22.77 -8.73
N ARG A 27 2.28 -22.59 -8.65
CA ARG A 27 3.25 -23.69 -8.73
C ARG A 27 3.03 -24.75 -7.65
N ILE A 28 2.66 -24.32 -6.43
CA ILE A 28 2.35 -25.24 -5.32
C ILE A 28 0.90 -25.74 -5.30
N GLY A 29 0.10 -25.44 -6.33
CA GLY A 29 -1.23 -25.99 -6.54
C GLY A 29 -2.39 -25.16 -5.96
N VAL A 30 -2.17 -23.92 -5.52
CA VAL A 30 -3.25 -23.04 -5.09
C VAL A 30 -4.18 -22.72 -6.25
N LYS A 31 -5.49 -22.89 -6.03
CA LYS A 31 -6.52 -22.55 -7.02
C LYS A 31 -6.99 -21.11 -6.85
N PHE A 32 -7.01 -20.36 -7.95
CA PHE A 32 -7.49 -18.98 -7.98
C PHE A 32 -8.88 -18.92 -8.63
N GLN A 33 -9.82 -18.26 -7.97
CA GLN A 33 -11.12 -17.93 -8.52
C GLN A 33 -11.24 -16.41 -8.66
N LEU A 34 -10.76 -15.88 -9.78
CA LEU A 34 -10.83 -14.46 -10.07
C LEU A 34 -12.25 -14.04 -10.46
N GLY A 35 -12.57 -12.75 -10.34
CA GLY A 35 -13.90 -12.22 -10.61
C GLY A 35 -14.98 -12.79 -9.67
N SER A 36 -14.59 -13.12 -8.43
CA SER A 36 -15.48 -13.67 -7.41
C SER A 36 -15.62 -12.65 -6.27
N THR A 37 -16.73 -11.92 -6.26
CA THR A 37 -17.03 -10.97 -5.19
C THR A 37 -17.57 -11.72 -3.99
N VAL A 38 -16.85 -11.67 -2.87
CA VAL A 38 -17.32 -12.21 -1.59
C VAL A 38 -18.30 -11.22 -0.98
N THR A 39 -19.51 -11.67 -0.69
CA THR A 39 -20.60 -10.87 -0.13
C THR A 39 -20.81 -11.09 1.37
N GLY A 40 -20.22 -12.15 1.93
CA GLY A 40 -20.31 -12.47 3.34
C GLY A 40 -19.70 -13.81 3.69
N ILE A 41 -19.79 -14.14 4.99
CA ILE A 41 -19.35 -15.42 5.55
C ILE A 41 -20.54 -16.04 6.26
N ASP A 42 -20.80 -17.32 5.96
CA ASP A 42 -21.73 -18.14 6.72
C ASP A 42 -20.94 -18.88 7.82
N PHE A 43 -20.99 -18.36 9.01
CA PHE A 43 -20.32 -18.98 10.16
C PHE A 43 -21.00 -20.27 10.63
N GLY A 44 -22.28 -20.49 10.31
CA GLY A 44 -22.99 -21.71 10.67
C GLY A 44 -22.50 -22.95 9.90
N ASN A 45 -22.19 -22.74 8.63
CA ASN A 45 -21.75 -23.81 7.72
C ASN A 45 -20.26 -23.71 7.34
N THR A 46 -19.52 -22.79 7.89
CA THR A 46 -18.12 -22.46 7.53
C THR A 46 -17.99 -22.30 6.01
N ALA A 47 -18.76 -21.36 5.45
CA ALA A 47 -18.81 -21.14 4.01
C ALA A 47 -18.63 -19.67 3.63
N VAL A 48 -18.05 -19.44 2.46
CA VAL A 48 -17.88 -18.11 1.85
C VAL A 48 -19.03 -17.87 0.88
N LYS A 49 -19.79 -16.79 1.09
CA LYS A 49 -20.87 -16.34 0.19
C LYS A 49 -20.28 -15.58 -0.98
N VAL A 50 -20.52 -16.06 -2.19
CA VAL A 50 -20.00 -15.46 -3.42
C VAL A 50 -21.17 -14.92 -4.26
N GLN A 51 -21.06 -13.68 -4.71
CA GLN A 51 -22.09 -13.05 -5.53
C GLN A 51 -22.40 -13.88 -6.78
N ASP A 52 -23.69 -14.10 -7.04
CA ASP A 52 -24.22 -14.82 -8.23
C ASP A 52 -23.63 -16.26 -8.41
N ARG A 53 -23.20 -16.90 -7.33
CA ARG A 53 -22.66 -18.27 -7.31
C ARG A 53 -23.12 -19.04 -6.06
N GLU A 54 -22.89 -20.35 -6.07
CA GLU A 54 -23.04 -21.17 -4.87
C GLU A 54 -22.02 -20.82 -3.80
N ASP A 55 -22.42 -20.97 -2.54
CA ASP A 55 -21.54 -20.78 -1.40
C ASP A 55 -20.39 -21.80 -1.44
N VAL A 56 -19.20 -21.38 -1.05
CA VAL A 56 -18.01 -22.23 -1.03
C VAL A 56 -17.74 -22.67 0.40
N ALA A 57 -18.03 -23.95 0.71
CA ALA A 57 -17.69 -24.55 1.99
C ALA A 57 -16.17 -24.76 2.14
N ALA A 58 -15.65 -24.60 3.34
CA ALA A 58 -14.24 -24.77 3.66
C ALA A 58 -14.03 -25.26 5.09
N ASP A 59 -12.92 -25.98 5.33
CA ASP A 59 -12.51 -26.38 6.68
C ASP A 59 -11.98 -25.20 7.50
N PHE A 60 -11.40 -24.21 6.81
CA PHE A 60 -10.84 -22.98 7.40
C PHE A 60 -10.99 -21.81 6.43
N ILE A 61 -11.41 -20.67 6.93
CA ILE A 61 -11.54 -19.44 6.14
C ILE A 61 -10.56 -18.39 6.67
N LEU A 62 -9.76 -17.82 5.75
CA LEU A 62 -8.84 -16.75 6.03
C LEU A 62 -9.27 -15.47 5.31
N GLY A 63 -9.73 -14.48 6.06
CA GLY A 63 -10.12 -13.18 5.53
C GLY A 63 -8.89 -12.27 5.33
N ALA A 64 -8.47 -12.08 4.09
CA ALA A 64 -7.32 -11.25 3.71
C ALA A 64 -7.72 -10.18 2.68
N ASP A 65 -8.90 -9.62 2.83
CA ASP A 65 -9.58 -8.72 1.88
C ASP A 65 -9.27 -7.23 2.09
N GLY A 66 -8.21 -6.94 2.86
CA GLY A 66 -7.59 -5.62 2.95
C GLY A 66 -8.33 -4.60 3.82
N LEU A 67 -7.95 -3.34 3.70
CA LEU A 67 -8.39 -2.24 4.57
C LEU A 67 -9.92 -2.09 4.66
N LYS A 68 -10.64 -2.32 3.57
CA LYS A 68 -12.12 -2.22 3.51
C LYS A 68 -12.82 -3.57 3.71
N SER A 69 -12.24 -4.46 4.52
CA SER A 69 -12.63 -5.84 4.71
C SER A 69 -14.12 -6.06 4.99
N ALA A 70 -14.78 -6.79 4.11
CA ALA A 70 -16.11 -7.34 4.32
C ALA A 70 -16.08 -8.50 5.35
N CYS A 71 -15.03 -9.29 5.32
CA CYS A 71 -14.78 -10.36 6.31
C CYS A 71 -14.70 -9.83 7.74
N ARG A 72 -14.06 -8.66 7.93
CA ARG A 72 -14.00 -7.98 9.23
C ARG A 72 -15.40 -7.56 9.70
N GLN A 73 -16.20 -6.97 8.83
CA GLN A 73 -17.57 -6.57 9.17
C GLN A 73 -18.44 -7.78 9.49
N ALA A 74 -18.30 -8.87 8.75
CA ALA A 74 -19.00 -10.13 9.04
C ALA A 74 -18.63 -10.69 10.41
N LEU A 75 -17.32 -10.72 10.74
CA LEU A 75 -16.84 -11.18 12.06
C LEU A 75 -17.40 -10.35 13.21
N LEU A 76 -17.44 -9.03 13.08
CA LEU A 76 -17.88 -8.12 14.13
C LEU A 76 -19.40 -7.96 14.19
N GLY A 77 -20.14 -8.40 13.18
CA GLY A 77 -21.59 -8.20 13.05
C GLY A 77 -21.99 -6.72 12.93
N ARG A 78 -21.07 -5.83 12.64
CA ARG A 78 -21.28 -4.37 12.53
C ARG A 78 -20.30 -3.71 11.57
N PRO A 79 -20.64 -2.53 11.02
CA PRO A 79 -19.67 -1.73 10.26
C PRO A 79 -18.43 -1.40 11.11
N HIS A 80 -17.27 -1.50 10.48
CA HIS A 80 -16.00 -1.13 11.10
C HIS A 80 -15.15 -0.38 10.05
N PRO A 81 -15.41 0.92 9.87
CA PRO A 81 -14.73 1.74 8.88
C PRO A 81 -13.24 1.90 9.25
N SER A 82 -12.43 2.19 8.25
CA SER A 82 -11.05 2.64 8.46
C SER A 82 -11.04 4.04 9.09
N HIS A 83 -9.99 4.32 9.84
CA HIS A 83 -9.75 5.64 10.43
C HIS A 83 -8.94 6.51 9.46
N LEU A 84 -9.42 7.74 9.20
CA LEU A 84 -8.68 8.76 8.48
C LEU A 84 -7.66 9.40 9.44
N THR A 85 -6.40 9.47 9.02
CA THR A 85 -5.31 9.95 9.88
C THR A 85 -5.18 11.47 9.93
N GLY A 86 -5.86 12.18 9.02
CA GLY A 86 -5.67 13.60 8.80
C GLY A 86 -4.52 13.93 7.85
N ASP A 87 -3.87 12.90 7.31
CA ASP A 87 -2.81 13.04 6.31
C ASP A 87 -3.21 12.46 4.96
N MET A 88 -2.60 12.99 3.91
CA MET A 88 -2.63 12.41 2.57
C MET A 88 -1.20 12.20 2.06
N ALA A 89 -1.06 11.36 1.06
CA ALA A 89 0.23 11.07 0.45
C ALA A 89 0.21 11.30 -1.06
N TYR A 90 1.24 11.99 -1.57
CA TYR A 90 1.63 11.93 -2.98
C TYR A 90 2.52 10.71 -3.17
N ARG A 91 2.19 9.89 -4.12
CA ARG A 91 3.07 8.85 -4.63
C ARG A 91 3.49 9.22 -6.04
N ILE A 92 4.80 9.28 -6.24
CA ILE A 92 5.37 9.62 -7.53
C ILE A 92 6.41 8.58 -7.94
N THR A 93 6.54 8.38 -9.24
CA THR A 93 7.62 7.62 -9.82
C THR A 93 8.37 8.47 -10.83
N ILE A 94 9.70 8.31 -10.85
CA ILE A 94 10.59 9.08 -11.70
C ILE A 94 11.48 8.08 -12.46
N PRO A 95 11.51 8.10 -13.78
CA PRO A 95 12.44 7.27 -14.54
C PRO A 95 13.89 7.63 -14.22
N THR A 96 14.69 6.67 -13.80
CA THR A 96 16.09 6.93 -13.42
C THR A 96 16.94 7.42 -14.58
N ARG A 97 16.55 7.11 -15.82
CA ARG A 97 17.18 7.64 -17.03
C ARG A 97 17.10 9.16 -17.13
N GLU A 98 16.00 9.77 -16.63
CA GLU A 98 15.85 11.21 -16.60
C GLU A 98 16.72 11.81 -15.49
N MET A 99 16.72 11.21 -14.31
CA MET A 99 17.56 11.64 -13.18
C MET A 99 19.05 11.63 -13.54
N LYS A 100 19.52 10.63 -14.29
CA LYS A 100 20.93 10.49 -14.70
C LYS A 100 21.42 11.60 -15.61
N LYS A 101 20.54 12.39 -16.21
CA LYS A 101 20.90 13.59 -17.00
C LYS A 101 21.33 14.78 -16.12
N HIS A 102 21.10 14.71 -14.82
CA HIS A 102 21.28 15.80 -13.87
C HIS A 102 22.32 15.43 -12.79
N LYS A 103 23.38 16.21 -12.68
CA LYS A 103 24.51 15.94 -11.77
C LYS A 103 24.11 15.88 -10.29
N ASP A 104 23.14 16.68 -9.89
CA ASP A 104 22.60 16.75 -8.53
C ASP A 104 21.69 15.55 -8.19
N LEU A 105 21.21 14.80 -9.19
CA LEU A 105 20.30 13.68 -8.97
C LEU A 105 20.94 12.31 -9.23
N VAL A 106 22.08 12.25 -9.93
CA VAL A 106 22.71 10.98 -10.32
C VAL A 106 23.04 10.10 -9.10
N GLY A 107 23.39 10.71 -7.96
CA GLY A 107 23.71 10.00 -6.72
C GLY A 107 22.56 9.13 -6.22
N PHE A 108 21.33 9.56 -6.38
CA PHE A 108 20.13 8.80 -5.98
C PHE A 108 19.90 7.54 -6.85
N THR A 109 20.58 7.43 -7.99
CA THR A 109 20.41 6.30 -8.94
C THR A 109 21.56 5.29 -8.88
N THR A 110 22.64 5.59 -8.19
CA THR A 110 23.88 4.79 -8.18
C THR A 110 24.07 3.99 -6.91
N VAL A 111 23.61 4.53 -5.78
CA VAL A 111 23.73 3.88 -4.47
C VAL A 111 22.31 3.48 -4.00
N PRO A 112 22.05 2.17 -3.83
CA PRO A 112 20.81 1.74 -3.20
C PRO A 112 20.71 2.33 -1.80
N GLY A 113 19.62 3.04 -1.53
CA GLY A 113 19.45 3.69 -0.24
C GLY A 113 18.02 4.17 -0.05
N PHE A 114 17.72 4.48 1.20
CA PHE A 114 16.48 5.10 1.61
C PHE A 114 16.77 6.56 1.92
N ASN A 115 16.20 7.46 1.14
CA ASN A 115 16.38 8.88 1.29
C ASN A 115 15.18 9.46 2.02
N HIS A 116 15.42 10.30 3.00
CA HIS A 116 14.38 10.93 3.80
C HIS A 116 14.54 12.45 3.82
N TRP A 117 13.46 13.14 3.58
CA TRP A 117 13.35 14.60 3.70
C TRP A 117 12.28 14.92 4.74
N ALA A 118 12.59 15.80 5.66
CA ALA A 118 11.65 16.26 6.68
C ALA A 118 11.56 17.80 6.65
N GLY A 119 10.36 18.30 6.79
CA GLY A 119 10.04 19.71 6.88
C GLY A 119 8.83 19.94 7.78
N PRO A 120 8.43 21.19 8.00
CA PRO A 120 7.28 21.52 8.84
C PRO A 120 6.01 20.83 8.31
N GLY A 121 5.38 20.00 9.16
CA GLY A 121 4.12 19.31 8.86
C GLY A 121 4.16 18.33 7.68
N SER A 122 5.34 18.02 7.13
CA SER A 122 5.46 17.16 5.95
C SER A 122 6.78 16.42 5.95
N HIS A 123 6.78 15.23 5.33
CA HIS A 123 8.01 14.48 5.09
C HIS A 123 7.90 13.69 3.80
N ALA A 124 9.03 13.27 3.28
CA ALA A 124 9.10 12.46 2.09
C ALA A 124 10.13 11.35 2.25
N VAL A 125 9.85 10.23 1.61
CA VAL A 125 10.78 9.12 1.48
C VAL A 125 10.97 8.79 0.00
N GLY A 126 12.20 8.46 -0.37
CA GLY A 126 12.52 8.09 -1.75
C GLY A 126 13.54 6.98 -1.81
N TYR A 127 13.34 6.04 -2.72
CA TYR A 127 14.22 4.90 -2.92
C TYR A 127 14.18 4.37 -4.36
N LEU A 128 15.28 3.74 -4.73
CA LEU A 128 15.46 3.16 -6.05
C LEU A 128 14.73 1.82 -6.15
N ILE A 129 13.96 1.65 -7.24
CA ILE A 129 13.42 0.36 -7.68
C ILE A 129 14.22 -0.05 -8.92
N ALA A 130 15.33 -0.74 -8.66
CA ALA A 130 16.38 -0.97 -9.66
C ALA A 130 15.91 -1.81 -10.85
N ASP A 131 15.11 -2.85 -10.60
CA ASP A 131 14.56 -3.77 -11.62
C ASP A 131 13.64 -3.09 -12.63
N ARG A 132 13.09 -1.93 -12.29
CA ARG A 132 12.20 -1.13 -13.14
C ARG A 132 12.83 0.13 -13.68
N GLY A 133 14.04 0.46 -13.27
CA GLY A 133 14.67 1.72 -13.62
C GLY A 133 13.88 2.94 -13.13
N LEU A 134 13.25 2.81 -11.95
CA LEU A 134 12.40 3.84 -11.36
C LEU A 134 12.96 4.28 -9.99
N PHE A 135 12.78 5.54 -9.69
CA PHE A 135 12.90 6.07 -8.34
C PHE A 135 11.50 6.36 -7.80
N ASN A 136 11.13 5.72 -6.73
CA ASN A 136 9.82 5.89 -6.08
C ASN A 136 9.93 6.90 -4.96
N MET A 137 8.96 7.80 -4.85
CA MET A 137 8.84 8.70 -3.71
C MET A 137 7.41 8.65 -3.16
N VAL A 138 7.31 8.74 -1.84
CA VAL A 138 6.08 8.97 -1.10
C VAL A 138 6.27 10.23 -0.28
N ILE A 139 5.38 11.19 -0.44
CA ILE A 139 5.43 12.49 0.22
C ILE A 139 4.16 12.63 1.04
N VAL A 140 4.29 12.70 2.36
CA VAL A 140 3.17 12.81 3.29
C VAL A 140 2.99 14.27 3.70
N VAL A 141 1.75 14.70 3.63
CA VAL A 141 1.32 16.07 3.94
C VAL A 141 -0.03 16.04 4.64
N PRO A 142 -0.43 17.12 5.34
CA PRO A 142 -1.79 17.25 5.86
C PRO A 142 -2.85 17.05 4.76
N ASP A 143 -3.94 16.37 5.10
CA ASP A 143 -5.04 16.09 4.17
C ASP A 143 -5.81 17.36 3.81
N GLU A 144 -5.91 17.63 2.52
CA GLU A 144 -6.66 18.75 1.94
C GLU A 144 -7.68 18.27 0.90
N LEU A 145 -7.85 16.94 0.80
CA LEU A 145 -8.85 16.38 -0.11
C LEU A 145 -10.26 16.56 0.45
N PRO A 146 -11.26 16.83 -0.40
CA PRO A 146 -12.66 16.82 0.02
C PRO A 146 -13.04 15.51 0.72
N ASP A 147 -13.99 15.54 1.64
CA ASP A 147 -14.38 14.40 2.49
C ASP A 147 -14.72 13.13 1.70
N ASN A 148 -15.35 13.30 0.55
CA ASN A 148 -15.77 12.21 -0.33
C ASN A 148 -14.71 11.79 -1.36
N VAL A 149 -13.53 12.42 -1.37
CA VAL A 149 -12.43 12.10 -2.30
C VAL A 149 -11.31 11.39 -1.53
N TYR A 150 -11.14 10.12 -1.80
CA TYR A 150 -10.09 9.29 -1.16
C TYR A 150 -8.82 9.19 -2.00
N THR A 151 -8.96 9.39 -3.30
CA THR A 151 -7.82 9.34 -4.24
C THR A 151 -8.09 10.21 -5.47
N ARG A 152 -7.05 10.80 -6.04
CA ARG A 152 -7.08 11.50 -7.31
C ARG A 152 -5.71 11.49 -7.99
N ALA A 153 -5.68 11.88 -9.24
CA ALA A 153 -4.43 12.26 -9.89
C ALA A 153 -3.88 13.56 -9.29
N GLY A 154 -2.56 13.65 -9.18
CA GLY A 154 -1.85 14.86 -8.81
C GLY A 154 -1.20 15.54 -10.01
N THR A 155 -0.62 16.73 -9.81
CA THR A 155 0.14 17.45 -10.83
C THR A 155 1.50 17.89 -10.31
N VAL A 156 2.47 17.99 -11.22
CA VAL A 156 3.81 18.52 -10.89
C VAL A 156 3.69 19.96 -10.35
N SER A 157 2.83 20.76 -10.95
CA SER A 157 2.65 22.17 -10.57
C SER A 157 2.17 22.33 -9.14
N GLU A 158 1.19 21.54 -8.69
CA GLU A 158 0.72 21.63 -7.28
C GLU A 158 1.81 21.24 -6.29
N MET A 159 2.61 20.22 -6.61
CA MET A 159 3.74 19.82 -5.75
C MET A 159 4.85 20.89 -5.75
N GLN A 160 5.21 21.44 -6.90
CA GLN A 160 6.24 22.49 -6.98
C GLN A 160 5.86 23.73 -6.16
N ASN A 161 4.58 24.14 -6.20
CA ASN A 161 4.08 25.25 -5.41
C ASN A 161 4.11 24.93 -3.90
N ARG A 162 3.70 23.72 -3.51
CA ARG A 162 3.67 23.31 -2.08
C ARG A 162 5.07 23.24 -1.48
N PHE A 163 6.07 22.83 -2.26
CA PHE A 163 7.43 22.56 -1.79
C PHE A 163 8.45 23.57 -2.31
N GLU A 164 8.04 24.80 -2.62
CA GLU A 164 8.92 25.83 -3.20
C GLU A 164 10.11 26.19 -2.32
N GLU A 165 9.98 26.10 -0.99
CA GLU A 165 11.03 26.39 -0.01
C GLU A 165 11.87 25.16 0.39
N TRP A 166 11.56 23.98 -0.19
CA TRP A 166 12.28 22.75 0.15
C TRP A 166 13.63 22.66 -0.57
N ASN A 167 14.42 21.66 -0.15
CA ASN A 167 15.75 21.37 -0.71
C ASN A 167 15.73 21.37 -2.26
N PRO A 168 16.69 22.03 -2.93
CA PRO A 168 16.71 22.13 -4.40
C PRO A 168 16.69 20.78 -5.12
N ALA A 169 17.43 19.76 -4.61
CA ALA A 169 17.42 18.44 -5.23
C ALA A 169 16.05 17.75 -5.09
N PHE A 170 15.36 17.94 -3.95
CA PHE A 170 13.99 17.46 -3.78
C PHE A 170 13.03 18.12 -4.78
N ARG A 171 13.10 19.43 -4.94
CA ARG A 171 12.29 20.19 -5.91
C ARG A 171 12.56 19.76 -7.34
N HIS A 172 13.80 19.47 -7.65
CA HIS A 172 14.18 18.96 -8.97
C HIS A 172 13.60 17.56 -9.19
N LEU A 173 13.67 16.65 -8.20
CA LEU A 173 13.06 15.32 -8.25
C LEU A 173 11.56 15.39 -8.56
N ILE A 174 10.79 16.16 -7.81
CA ILE A 174 9.35 16.28 -8.04
C ILE A 174 9.01 16.89 -9.40
N GLY A 175 9.89 17.74 -9.94
CA GLY A 175 9.77 18.30 -11.30
C GLY A 175 9.89 17.27 -12.41
N LEU A 176 10.53 16.12 -12.16
CA LEU A 176 10.71 15.03 -13.11
C LEU A 176 9.64 13.92 -12.96
N ALA A 177 8.68 14.07 -12.08
CA ALA A 177 7.64 13.07 -11.83
C ALA A 177 6.78 12.87 -13.08
N THR A 178 6.53 11.60 -13.43
CA THR A 178 5.74 11.23 -14.61
C THR A 178 4.39 10.62 -14.26
N ASP A 179 4.27 10.07 -13.08
CA ASP A 179 3.04 9.48 -12.56
C ASP A 179 2.85 9.95 -11.11
N ILE A 180 1.73 10.63 -10.88
CA ILE A 180 1.42 11.25 -9.60
C ILE A 180 0.04 10.83 -9.17
N SER A 181 -0.04 10.11 -8.07
CA SER A 181 -1.29 9.78 -7.41
C SER A 181 -1.32 10.35 -5.98
N VAL A 182 -2.48 10.81 -5.58
CA VAL A 182 -2.74 11.37 -4.25
C VAL A 182 -3.81 10.54 -3.58
N TRP A 183 -3.63 10.17 -2.31
CA TRP A 183 -4.65 9.46 -1.53
C TRP A 183 -4.59 9.82 -0.06
N LYS A 184 -5.75 9.76 0.59
CA LYS A 184 -5.86 9.87 2.04
C LYS A 184 -5.20 8.69 2.72
N LEU A 185 -4.40 8.96 3.75
CA LEU A 185 -3.85 7.91 4.59
C LEU A 185 -4.89 7.41 5.58
N GLN A 186 -4.99 6.10 5.70
CA GLN A 186 -5.95 5.44 6.55
C GLN A 186 -5.27 4.28 7.27
N ASN A 187 -5.73 3.99 8.47
CA ASN A 187 -5.33 2.83 9.25
C ASN A 187 -6.56 2.08 9.80
N SER A 188 -6.35 0.90 10.33
CA SER A 188 -7.39 0.17 11.05
C SER A 188 -7.53 0.69 12.47
N ILE A 189 -8.76 0.73 12.97
CA ILE A 189 -9.04 0.84 14.40
C ILE A 189 -8.70 -0.52 15.03
N GLU A 190 -8.15 -0.52 16.22
CA GLU A 190 -7.84 -1.75 16.96
C GLU A 190 -9.09 -2.61 17.17
N MET A 191 -8.91 -3.91 17.06
CA MET A 191 -9.97 -4.91 17.19
C MET A 191 -9.72 -5.80 18.42
N GLU A 192 -10.80 -6.14 19.11
CA GLU A 192 -10.74 -7.04 20.26
C GLU A 192 -10.33 -8.46 19.88
N THR A 193 -10.70 -8.92 18.70
CA THR A 193 -10.37 -10.24 18.19
C THR A 193 -10.27 -10.26 16.66
N TRP A 194 -9.40 -11.11 16.14
CA TRP A 194 -9.24 -11.36 14.70
C TRP A 194 -9.83 -12.70 14.26
N ARG A 195 -10.30 -13.51 15.21
CA ARG A 195 -10.84 -14.85 14.96
C ARG A 195 -12.27 -14.98 15.46
N HIS A 196 -13.04 -15.84 14.80
CA HIS A 196 -14.35 -16.23 15.30
C HIS A 196 -14.21 -17.20 16.49
N PRO A 197 -15.01 -17.07 17.58
CA PRO A 197 -14.85 -17.89 18.78
C PRO A 197 -15.09 -19.38 18.55
N ASN A 198 -16.02 -19.74 17.67
CA ASN A 198 -16.53 -21.11 17.53
C ASN A 198 -16.33 -21.71 16.14
N VAL A 199 -15.73 -20.98 15.18
CA VAL A 199 -15.58 -21.41 13.78
C VAL A 199 -14.16 -21.22 13.35
N MET A 200 -13.67 -22.08 12.45
CA MET A 200 -12.34 -21.99 11.86
C MET A 200 -12.24 -20.82 10.86
N PHE A 201 -12.28 -19.63 11.41
CA PHE A 201 -12.18 -18.35 10.68
C PHE A 201 -11.23 -17.38 11.39
N THR A 202 -10.37 -16.72 10.63
CA THR A 202 -9.54 -15.61 11.11
C THR A 202 -9.28 -14.56 10.04
N LEU A 203 -8.91 -13.36 10.46
CA LEU A 203 -8.45 -12.27 9.60
C LEU A 203 -6.93 -12.24 9.50
N LEU A 204 -6.39 -11.67 8.40
CA LEU A 204 -4.97 -11.54 8.12
C LEU A 204 -4.66 -10.20 7.48
N GLY A 205 -3.48 -9.65 7.81
CA GLY A 205 -2.93 -8.44 7.18
C GLY A 205 -3.83 -7.22 7.35
N ASP A 206 -3.97 -6.41 6.31
CA ASP A 206 -4.77 -5.17 6.37
C ASP A 206 -6.25 -5.39 6.70
N ALA A 207 -6.76 -6.62 6.59
CA ALA A 207 -8.12 -6.93 7.00
C ALA A 207 -8.32 -6.81 8.53
N CYS A 208 -7.27 -6.96 9.33
CA CYS A 208 -7.32 -6.85 10.78
C CYS A 208 -6.47 -5.71 11.36
N HIS A 209 -5.33 -5.36 10.76
CA HIS A 209 -4.37 -4.42 11.36
C HIS A 209 -3.64 -3.53 10.33
N ALA A 210 -4.39 -2.95 9.38
CA ALA A 210 -3.79 -2.00 8.45
C ALA A 210 -3.10 -0.86 9.22
N THR A 211 -1.82 -0.65 8.94
CA THR A 211 -0.96 0.35 9.58
C THR A 211 -0.52 1.41 8.57
N LEU A 212 -0.01 2.51 9.10
CA LEU A 212 0.69 3.50 8.29
C LEU A 212 2.08 2.98 7.87
N PRO A 213 2.66 3.52 6.80
CA PRO A 213 3.92 3.01 6.24
C PRO A 213 5.17 3.31 7.08
N TYR A 214 5.00 3.71 8.33
CA TYR A 214 6.08 4.02 9.27
C TYR A 214 6.36 2.89 10.29
N LEU A 215 5.53 1.87 10.29
CA LEU A 215 5.59 0.76 11.24
C LEU A 215 6.08 -0.50 10.55
#